data_3b9acec40409c8da914ad21fe16ebcee
#
_entry.id   3b9acec40409c8da914ad21fe16ebcee
#
_cell.length_a   1.000
_cell.length_b   1.000
_cell.length_c   1.000
_cell.angle_alpha   90.00
_cell.angle_beta   90.00
_cell.angle_gamma   90.00
#
_symmetry.space_group_name_H-M   'P 1'
#
loop_
_entity.id
_entity.type
_entity.pdbx_description
1 polymer ?
#
loop_
_entity_poly.entity_id
_entity_poly.type
_entity_poly.pdbx_seq_one_letter_code
_entity_poly.pdbx_strand_id
1 'polypeptide(L)'
;DWLQPGMHYDSIREFETDLAALDRCDVVAIHTQFGGIQHYQPSGIVDDMPGVRRERPRDWSRYPEICDLIAGKASSRTNDKQITFFLNNVGTGVQFAAMGYCAYRAAKEKSLGHEIPTDWFLQDIKP
;
A
#
# COMPACT_ATOMS: atom_id res chain seq x y z
N ASP A 1 -13.69 15.92 -9.43
CA ASP A 1 -14.92 15.19 -9.84
C ASP A 1 -14.68 13.98 -10.74
N TRP A 2 -13.43 13.50 -10.82
CA TRP A 2 -13.09 12.30 -11.57
C TRP A 2 -13.51 10.99 -10.85
N LEU A 3 -13.66 11.02 -9.52
CA LEU A 3 -14.03 9.87 -8.71
C LEU A 3 -15.51 9.53 -8.90
N GLN A 4 -15.81 8.36 -9.45
CA GLN A 4 -17.16 7.92 -9.77
C GLN A 4 -17.56 6.67 -8.99
N PRO A 5 -18.86 6.40 -8.82
CA PRO A 5 -19.34 5.17 -8.19
C PRO A 5 -18.71 3.91 -8.79
N GLY A 6 -18.31 2.99 -7.94
CA GLY A 6 -17.70 1.72 -8.32
C GLY A 6 -16.19 1.77 -8.50
N MET A 7 -15.57 2.95 -8.49
CA MET A 7 -14.11 3.05 -8.63
C MET A 7 -13.38 2.52 -7.40
N HIS A 8 -12.20 2.01 -7.66
CA HIS A 8 -11.17 1.77 -6.66
C HIS A 8 -10.06 2.79 -6.86
N TYR A 9 -9.62 3.37 -5.77
CA TYR A 9 -8.52 4.32 -5.74
C TYR A 9 -7.51 3.90 -4.69
N ASP A 10 -6.24 3.92 -5.02
CA ASP A 10 -5.18 3.64 -4.07
C ASP A 10 -4.09 4.72 -4.10
N SER A 11 -3.36 4.81 -3.00
CA SER A 11 -2.24 5.72 -2.83
C SER A 11 -1.12 5.03 -2.08
N ILE A 12 0.11 5.34 -2.45
CA ILE A 12 1.30 4.80 -1.77
C ILE A 12 1.65 5.65 -0.55
N ARG A 13 1.27 6.93 -0.56
CA ARG A 13 1.58 7.86 0.53
C ARG A 13 0.36 8.66 0.94
N GLU A 14 0.30 8.98 2.22
CA GLU A 14 -0.82 9.70 2.84
C GLU A 14 -1.11 11.06 2.20
N PHE A 15 -0.06 11.78 1.84
CA PHE A 15 -0.18 13.14 1.30
C PHE A 15 -0.44 13.21 -0.21
N GLU A 16 -0.50 12.07 -0.89
CA GLU A 16 -0.87 12.00 -2.30
C GLU A 16 -2.38 12.05 -2.51
N THR A 17 -3.15 11.89 -1.43
CA THR A 17 -4.61 11.83 -1.48
C THR A 17 -5.22 13.09 -0.89
N ASP A 18 -6.07 13.73 -1.68
CA ASP A 18 -6.93 14.82 -1.21
C ASP A 18 -7.96 14.26 -0.20
N LEU A 19 -8.05 14.88 0.98
CA LEU A 19 -9.00 14.49 2.01
C LEU A 19 -10.45 14.55 1.53
N ALA A 20 -10.79 15.49 0.66
CA ALA A 20 -12.12 15.58 0.06
C ALA A 20 -12.44 14.39 -0.85
N ALA A 21 -11.45 13.84 -1.55
CA ALA A 21 -11.61 12.61 -2.33
C ALA A 21 -11.79 11.41 -1.40
N LEU A 22 -11.03 11.35 -0.32
CA LEU A 22 -11.13 10.28 0.66
C LEU A 22 -12.48 10.26 1.39
N ASP A 23 -13.06 11.44 1.68
CA ASP A 23 -14.38 11.56 2.31
C ASP A 23 -15.52 11.06 1.42
N ARG A 24 -15.28 10.87 0.13
CA ARG A 24 -16.24 10.28 -0.83
C ARG A 24 -16.13 8.76 -0.90
N CYS A 25 -15.14 8.16 -0.27
CA CYS A 25 -14.96 6.72 -0.31
C CYS A 25 -15.83 6.03 0.75
N ASP A 26 -16.59 5.03 0.32
CA ASP A 26 -17.47 4.23 1.19
C ASP A 26 -16.70 3.22 2.02
N VAL A 27 -15.62 2.69 1.47
CA VAL A 27 -14.73 1.73 2.13
C VAL A 27 -13.30 2.23 2.04
N VAL A 28 -12.69 2.43 3.19
CA VAL A 28 -11.30 2.85 3.31
C VAL A 28 -10.54 1.79 4.10
N ALA A 29 -9.44 1.33 3.56
CA ALA A 29 -8.53 0.42 4.24
C ALA A 29 -7.09 0.95 4.18
N ILE A 30 -6.30 0.57 5.15
CA ILE A 30 -4.87 0.86 5.18
C ILE A 30 -4.07 -0.43 5.14
N HIS A 31 -2.82 -0.34 4.73
CA HIS A 31 -1.96 -1.52 4.70
C HIS A 31 -1.71 -2.05 6.11
N THR A 32 -1.20 -1.21 6.98
CA THR A 32 -0.94 -1.57 8.38
C THR A 32 -0.86 -0.34 9.28
N GLN A 33 -1.30 -0.52 10.51
CA GLN A 33 -1.10 0.43 11.60
C GLN A 33 0.22 0.17 12.35
N PHE A 34 0.86 -0.98 12.08
CA PHE A 34 2.06 -1.39 12.77
C PHE A 34 3.25 -0.52 12.40
N GLY A 35 3.85 0.11 13.41
CA GLY A 35 4.97 1.04 13.20
C GLY A 35 4.56 2.51 13.17
N GLY A 36 3.27 2.79 13.33
CA GLY A 36 2.69 4.11 13.07
C GLY A 36 2.88 4.47 11.60
N ILE A 37 1.98 5.26 11.06
CA ILE A 37 2.26 5.96 9.82
C ILE A 37 3.39 6.89 10.19
N GLN A 38 4.61 6.43 10.01
CA GLN A 38 5.77 7.25 10.29
C GLN A 38 5.70 8.38 9.29
N HIS A 39 5.34 9.56 9.78
CA HIS A 39 5.70 10.78 9.11
C HIS A 39 7.23 10.80 9.05
N TYR A 40 7.79 10.12 8.05
CA TYR A 40 9.16 10.36 7.70
C TYR A 40 9.20 11.78 7.16
N GLN A 41 9.30 12.72 8.07
CA GLN A 41 9.78 14.05 7.75
C GLN A 41 11.30 13.91 7.63
N PRO A 42 11.84 13.91 6.42
CA PRO A 42 13.24 14.21 6.28
C PRO A 42 13.40 15.58 6.95
N SER A 43 14.10 15.61 8.06
CA SER A 43 14.37 16.84 8.79
C SER A 43 14.76 17.93 7.79
N GLY A 44 13.91 18.92 7.61
CA GLY A 44 14.21 20.16 6.93
C GLY A 44 13.83 20.34 5.46
N ILE A 45 13.31 19.33 4.73
CA ILE A 45 13.06 19.49 3.28
C ILE A 45 11.58 19.65 2.92
N VAL A 46 10.66 19.16 3.72
CA VAL A 46 9.22 19.21 3.38
C VAL A 46 8.53 20.48 3.88
N ASP A 47 9.15 21.21 4.82
CA ASP A 47 8.58 22.41 5.39
C ASP A 47 8.57 23.62 4.44
N ASP A 48 9.42 23.60 3.42
CA ASP A 48 9.66 24.73 2.54
C ASP A 48 9.22 24.53 1.07
N MET A 49 8.44 23.50 0.76
CA MET A 49 7.89 23.37 -0.59
C MET A 49 6.73 24.34 -0.79
N PRO A 50 6.89 25.38 -1.65
CA PRO A 50 5.80 26.30 -1.96
C PRO A 50 4.64 25.53 -2.61
N GLY A 51 3.45 25.64 -2.04
CA GLY A 51 2.22 25.06 -2.61
C GLY A 51 1.76 23.76 -1.99
N VAL A 52 2.52 23.14 -1.08
CA VAL A 52 2.03 21.99 -0.31
C VAL A 52 1.14 22.52 0.82
N ARG A 53 -0.18 22.43 0.65
CA ARG A 53 -1.12 22.67 1.74
C ARG A 53 -0.94 21.59 2.80
N ARG A 54 -0.53 21.97 3.99
CA ARG A 54 -0.58 21.11 5.18
C ARG A 54 -2.03 20.99 5.61
N GLU A 55 -2.72 20.00 5.07
CA GLU A 55 -3.96 19.56 5.67
C GLU A 55 -3.61 18.85 6.98
N ARG A 56 -4.51 18.95 7.97
CA ARG A 56 -4.30 18.24 9.26
C ARG A 56 -4.15 16.75 8.95
N PRO A 57 -3.14 16.07 9.53
CA PRO A 57 -2.99 14.65 9.32
C PRO A 57 -4.28 13.94 9.70
N ARG A 58 -4.77 13.07 8.82
CA ARG A 58 -5.93 12.25 9.12
C ARG A 58 -5.56 11.22 10.18
N ASP A 59 -6.50 10.95 11.07
CA ASP A 59 -6.36 9.82 12.00
C ASP A 59 -6.62 8.50 11.24
N TRP A 60 -5.56 7.88 10.80
CA TRP A 60 -5.60 6.62 10.07
C TRP A 60 -5.91 5.42 10.96
N SER A 61 -5.74 5.52 12.28
CA SER A 61 -6.00 4.43 13.23
C SER A 61 -7.46 3.98 13.26
N ARG A 62 -8.35 4.81 12.77
CA ARG A 62 -9.79 4.53 12.66
C ARG A 62 -10.18 3.60 11.51
N TYR A 63 -9.28 3.36 10.57
CA TYR A 63 -9.54 2.53 9.42
C TYR A 63 -9.00 1.11 9.60
N PRO A 64 -9.70 0.08 9.10
CA PRO A 64 -9.22 -1.29 9.17
C PRO A 64 -7.96 -1.50 8.34
N GLU A 65 -7.14 -2.44 8.75
CA GLU A 65 -6.05 -2.94 7.94
C GLU A 65 -6.57 -3.86 6.84
N ILE A 66 -5.82 -3.96 5.74
CA ILE A 66 -6.19 -4.84 4.62
C ILE A 66 -6.32 -6.31 5.05
N CYS A 67 -5.53 -6.75 6.02
CA CYS A 67 -5.61 -8.09 6.57
C CYS A 67 -6.95 -8.35 7.28
N ASP A 68 -7.57 -7.33 7.89
CA ASP A 68 -8.88 -7.46 8.52
C ASP A 68 -10.01 -7.62 7.51
N LEU A 69 -9.89 -6.96 6.34
CA LEU A 69 -10.82 -7.16 5.23
C LEU A 69 -10.69 -8.58 4.65
N ILE A 70 -9.47 -9.06 4.43
CA ILE A 70 -9.18 -10.40 3.91
C ILE A 70 -9.67 -11.48 4.89
N ALA A 71 -9.49 -11.25 6.18
CA ALA A 71 -9.95 -12.16 7.23
C ALA A 71 -11.46 -12.08 7.53
N GLY A 72 -12.19 -11.17 6.87
CA GLY A 72 -13.62 -10.97 7.11
C GLY A 72 -13.96 -10.31 8.45
N LYS A 73 -12.98 -9.72 9.13
CA LYS A 73 -13.17 -9.01 10.40
C LYS A 73 -13.70 -7.59 10.20
N ALA A 74 -13.47 -7.01 9.05
CA ALA A 74 -13.98 -5.71 8.65
C ALA A 74 -14.76 -5.82 7.34
N SER A 75 -15.74 -4.92 7.16
CA SER A 75 -16.57 -4.91 5.96
C SER A 75 -15.78 -4.44 4.75
N SER A 76 -15.80 -5.23 3.69
CA SER A 76 -15.31 -4.87 2.37
C SER A 76 -16.45 -4.26 1.53
N ARG A 77 -16.20 -4.03 0.23
CA ARG A 77 -17.23 -3.61 -0.72
C ARG A 77 -18.41 -4.59 -0.71
N THR A 78 -19.62 -4.06 -0.59
CA THR A 78 -20.87 -4.85 -0.56
C THR A 78 -21.71 -4.67 -1.82
N ASN A 79 -21.39 -3.69 -2.68
CA ASN A 79 -22.06 -3.48 -3.97
C ASN A 79 -21.13 -2.73 -4.94
N ASP A 80 -21.45 -2.80 -6.23
CA ASP A 80 -20.62 -2.29 -7.32
C ASP A 80 -20.60 -0.76 -7.43
N LYS A 81 -21.42 -0.04 -6.66
CA LYS A 81 -21.46 1.43 -6.67
C LYS A 81 -20.54 2.05 -5.62
N GLN A 82 -20.15 1.28 -4.62
CA GLN A 82 -19.26 1.79 -3.57
C GLN A 82 -17.89 2.17 -4.11
N ILE A 83 -17.43 3.34 -3.70
CA ILE A 83 -16.07 3.80 -3.96
C ILE A 83 -15.17 3.26 -2.85
N THR A 84 -14.07 2.64 -3.23
CA THR A 84 -13.13 2.06 -2.26
C THR A 84 -11.76 2.72 -2.38
N PHE A 85 -11.12 2.90 -1.23
CA PHE A 85 -9.76 3.44 -1.14
C PHE A 85 -8.85 2.51 -0.35
N PHE A 86 -7.61 2.38 -0.81
CA PHE A 86 -6.58 1.65 -0.10
C PHE A 86 -5.32 2.52 0.03
N LEU A 87 -4.86 2.71 1.27
CA LEU A 87 -3.58 3.34 1.54
C LEU A 87 -2.50 2.27 1.70
N ASN A 88 -1.68 2.11 0.69
CA ASN A 88 -0.52 1.20 0.71
C ASN A 88 0.71 1.92 1.26
N ASN A 89 0.61 2.39 2.49
CA ASN A 89 1.58 3.30 3.11
C ASN A 89 2.96 2.69 3.38
N VAL A 90 3.04 1.37 3.48
CA VAL A 90 4.31 0.67 3.71
C VAL A 90 4.36 -0.58 2.83
N GLY A 91 5.16 -0.53 1.78
CA GLY A 91 5.49 -1.75 1.04
C GLY A 91 6.25 -2.69 1.96
N THR A 92 5.66 -3.81 2.38
CA THR A 92 6.39 -4.82 3.14
C THR A 92 7.11 -5.76 2.21
N GLY A 93 8.35 -6.12 2.53
CA GLY A 93 9.11 -7.12 1.79
C GLY A 93 8.35 -8.43 1.60
N VAL A 94 7.43 -8.76 2.51
CA VAL A 94 6.54 -9.93 2.42
C VAL A 94 5.65 -9.90 1.17
N GLN A 95 5.11 -8.76 0.76
CA GLN A 95 4.30 -8.65 -0.46
C GLN A 95 5.12 -8.99 -1.70
N PHE A 96 6.32 -8.42 -1.79
CA PHE A 96 7.22 -8.69 -2.92
C PHE A 96 7.72 -10.13 -2.91
N ALA A 97 8.03 -10.68 -1.74
CA ALA A 97 8.44 -12.08 -1.61
C ALA A 97 7.31 -13.03 -2.05
N ALA A 98 6.07 -12.78 -1.64
CA ALA A 98 4.91 -13.57 -2.02
C ALA A 98 4.64 -13.53 -3.53
N MET A 99 4.62 -12.33 -4.12
CA MET A 99 4.44 -12.16 -5.56
C MET A 99 5.60 -12.75 -6.37
N GLY A 100 6.83 -12.52 -5.92
CA GLY A 100 8.03 -13.10 -6.54
C GLY A 100 8.00 -14.62 -6.51
N TYR A 101 7.59 -15.21 -5.39
CA TYR A 101 7.45 -16.66 -5.28
C TYR A 101 6.38 -17.23 -6.20
N CYS A 102 5.22 -16.59 -6.31
CA CYS A 102 4.17 -16.99 -7.24
C CYS A 102 4.64 -16.91 -8.70
N ALA A 103 5.32 -15.82 -9.07
CA ALA A 103 5.89 -15.65 -10.41
C ALA A 103 6.96 -16.71 -10.71
N TYR A 104 7.86 -16.98 -9.77
CA TYR A 104 8.90 -17.99 -9.88
C TYR A 104 8.29 -19.39 -10.10
N ARG A 105 7.32 -19.78 -9.29
CA ARG A 105 6.64 -21.07 -9.45
C ARG A 105 5.96 -21.20 -10.80
N ALA A 106 5.21 -20.18 -11.21
CA ALA A 106 4.52 -20.18 -12.49
C ALA A 106 5.51 -20.26 -13.68
N ALA A 107 6.66 -19.61 -13.58
CA ALA A 107 7.71 -19.67 -14.59
C ALA A 107 8.32 -21.08 -14.66
N LYS A 108 8.61 -21.71 -13.53
CA LYS A 108 9.11 -23.10 -13.49
C LYS A 108 8.12 -24.09 -14.10
N GLU A 109 6.86 -24.02 -13.72
CA GLU A 109 5.80 -24.89 -14.24
C GLU A 109 5.65 -24.78 -15.77
N LYS A 110 5.90 -23.60 -16.32
CA LYS A 110 5.82 -23.32 -17.75
C LYS A 110 7.16 -23.43 -18.48
N SER A 111 8.22 -23.81 -17.81
CA SER A 111 9.59 -23.85 -18.35
C SER A 111 10.02 -22.52 -18.98
N LEU A 112 9.67 -21.40 -18.37
CA LEU A 112 10.02 -20.06 -18.80
C LEU A 112 11.27 -19.56 -18.06
N GLY A 113 12.17 -18.92 -18.82
CA GLY A 113 13.41 -18.35 -18.29
C GLY A 113 14.51 -19.38 -18.10
N HIS A 114 15.56 -18.96 -17.39
CA HIS A 114 16.71 -19.78 -17.05
C HIS A 114 16.99 -19.70 -15.55
N GLU A 115 17.30 -20.84 -14.94
CA GLU A 115 17.77 -20.84 -13.55
C GLU A 115 19.21 -20.33 -13.49
N ILE A 116 19.43 -19.39 -12.59
CA ILE A 116 20.76 -18.85 -12.28
C ILE A 116 21.22 -19.48 -10.97
N PRO A 117 22.47 -19.94 -10.86
CA PRO A 117 22.97 -20.52 -9.62
C PRO A 117 22.83 -19.56 -8.44
N THR A 118 22.25 -20.03 -7.35
CA THR A 118 22.03 -19.22 -6.15
C THR A 118 23.33 -18.66 -5.58
N ASP A 119 24.42 -19.43 -5.69
CA ASP A 119 25.75 -19.06 -5.19
C ASP A 119 26.28 -17.74 -5.77
N TRP A 120 25.79 -17.34 -6.97
CA TRP A 120 26.17 -16.05 -7.56
C TRP A 120 25.60 -14.84 -6.80
N PHE A 121 24.58 -15.06 -5.99
CA PHE A 121 23.88 -14.01 -5.23
C PHE A 121 24.17 -14.06 -3.73
N LEU A 122 24.89 -15.08 -3.29
CA LEU A 122 25.30 -15.17 -1.89
C LEU A 122 26.50 -14.26 -1.66
N GLN A 123 26.36 -13.36 -0.70
CA GLN A 123 27.47 -12.54 -0.22
C GLN A 123 27.97 -13.12 1.10
N ASP A 124 29.27 -13.38 1.18
CA ASP A 124 29.95 -13.61 2.44
C ASP A 124 30.01 -12.28 3.19
N ILE A 125 29.01 -12.02 4.05
CA ILE A 125 29.07 -10.88 4.96
C ILE A 125 30.11 -11.26 6.03
N LYS A 126 31.32 -10.74 5.85
CA LYS A 126 32.33 -10.84 6.91
C LYS A 126 31.88 -9.98 8.09
N PRO A 127 31.94 -10.52 9.34
CA PRO A 127 31.61 -9.77 10.54
C PRO A 127 32.54 -8.59 10.78
#